data_d95aad803f26bc113cafdc4e2d470dd7
#
_entry.id   d95aad803f26bc113cafdc4e2d470dd7
#
_cell.length_a   1.000
_cell.length_b   1.000
_cell.length_c   1.000
_cell.angle_alpha   90.00
_cell.angle_beta   90.00
_cell.angle_gamma   90.00
#
_symmetry.space_group_name_H-M   'P 1'
#
loop_
_entity.id
_entity.type
_entity.pdbx_description
1 polymer ?
#
loop_
_entity_poly.entity_id
_entity_poly.type
_entity_poly.pdbx_seq_one_letter_code
_entity_poly.pdbx_strand_id
1 'polypeptide(L)'
;AIGGSISSVTVTNLNNISGENIVGGFIGVSGPGDLAGTDNGLTVNLLGLNYILKLSNLLSLGQAVEVNIDSSSVSGINSGFTVEATGSREDNSTTDYVAAGFVAKSDSTKINDAKVNNLKTVTSTDDGGYSGGFIGISKTGGLAEVGDETEIKKLISANGLLNAVGYLIPSYQQCYVSYIDNGGVRGDIAGGFVGDFQSGTVENDGNNAYAIQNISYVK
;
A
#
# COMPACT_ATOMS: atom_id res chain seq x y z
N ALA A 1 -1.78 0.66 9.33
CA ALA A 1 -3.13 0.13 9.54
C ALA A 1 -3.14 -1.35 9.17
N ILE A 2 -3.71 -2.16 10.01
CA ILE A 2 -3.84 -3.62 9.81
C ILE A 2 -5.32 -3.96 9.95
N GLY A 3 -5.99 -4.22 8.81
CA GLY A 3 -7.43 -4.42 8.74
C GLY A 3 -8.27 -3.21 9.14
N GLY A 4 -9.50 -3.15 8.68
CA GLY A 4 -10.47 -2.15 9.08
C GLY A 4 -10.66 -0.98 8.11
N SER A 5 -11.41 0.03 8.54
CA SER A 5 -11.78 1.18 7.71
C SER A 5 -11.36 2.50 8.33
N ILE A 6 -10.88 3.39 7.49
CA ILE A 6 -10.56 4.79 7.82
C ILE A 6 -11.38 5.65 6.87
N SER A 7 -12.18 6.56 7.39
CA SER A 7 -13.04 7.40 6.57
C SER A 7 -13.06 8.84 7.05
N SER A 8 -13.05 9.76 6.10
CA SER A 8 -13.19 11.20 6.34
C SER A 8 -12.14 11.78 7.30
N VAL A 9 -10.90 11.30 7.21
CA VAL A 9 -9.79 11.78 8.04
C VAL A 9 -8.96 12.79 7.26
N THR A 10 -8.69 13.93 7.88
CA THR A 10 -7.87 14.98 7.30
C THR A 10 -6.67 15.28 8.20
N VAL A 11 -5.49 15.23 7.64
CA VAL A 11 -4.24 15.66 8.27
C VAL A 11 -3.77 16.94 7.60
N THR A 12 -3.56 18.00 8.36
CA THR A 12 -3.20 19.32 7.81
C THR A 12 -1.92 19.88 8.43
N ASN A 13 -1.37 20.88 7.76
CA ASN A 13 -0.21 21.64 8.24
C ASN A 13 1.06 20.80 8.43
N LEU A 14 1.22 19.76 7.63
CA LEU A 14 2.46 19.00 7.63
C LEU A 14 3.60 19.84 7.09
N ASN A 15 4.79 19.65 7.65
CA ASN A 15 6.03 20.31 7.22
C ASN A 15 7.09 19.28 6.83
N ASN A 16 7.56 18.50 7.78
CA ASN A 16 8.56 17.46 7.53
C ASN A 16 8.19 16.19 8.29
N ILE A 17 8.22 15.08 7.56
CA ILE A 17 7.99 13.75 8.11
C ILE A 17 9.21 12.92 7.76
N SER A 18 9.94 12.44 8.76
CA SER A 18 11.10 11.61 8.54
C SER A 18 11.10 10.40 9.45
N GLY A 19 11.70 9.35 9.00
CA GLY A 19 11.88 8.10 9.75
C GLY A 19 12.95 7.26 9.08
N GLU A 20 13.37 6.21 9.76
CA GLU A 20 14.48 5.39 9.29
C GLU A 20 14.09 4.54 8.07
N ASN A 21 13.00 3.78 8.15
CA ASN A 21 12.71 2.74 7.16
C ASN A 21 11.46 3.02 6.32
N ILE A 22 10.27 3.09 6.94
CA ILE A 22 8.99 3.15 6.23
C ILE A 22 8.24 4.40 6.70
N VAL A 23 8.07 5.36 5.80
CA VAL A 23 7.53 6.68 6.12
C VAL A 23 6.42 7.07 5.16
N GLY A 24 5.21 7.20 5.69
CA GLY A 24 4.04 7.67 4.94
C GLY A 24 3.49 8.98 5.50
N GLY A 25 3.06 9.88 4.63
CA GLY A 25 2.41 11.13 5.04
C GLY A 25 1.11 10.91 5.83
N PHE A 26 0.43 9.80 5.58
CA PHE A 26 -0.79 9.39 6.26
C PHE A 26 -0.61 8.07 7.01
N ILE A 27 -0.12 7.03 6.34
CA ILE A 27 0.10 5.70 6.90
C ILE A 27 1.45 5.14 6.43
N GLY A 28 2.27 4.63 7.36
CA GLY A 28 3.49 3.92 7.01
C GLY A 28 3.19 2.58 6.34
N VAL A 29 2.45 1.70 7.02
CA VAL A 29 2.10 0.38 6.49
C VAL A 29 0.59 0.17 6.59
N SER A 30 0.00 -0.28 5.49
CA SER A 30 -1.39 -0.66 5.38
C SER A 30 -1.49 -2.05 4.79
N GLY A 31 -2.22 -2.95 5.42
CA GLY A 31 -2.35 -4.33 4.96
C GLY A 31 -3.46 -5.10 5.66
N PRO A 32 -3.76 -6.31 5.18
CA PRO A 32 -4.80 -7.13 5.76
C PRO A 32 -4.48 -7.45 7.23
N GLY A 33 -5.52 -7.44 8.06
CA GLY A 33 -5.41 -7.89 9.44
C GLY A 33 -5.30 -9.40 9.53
N ASP A 34 -4.55 -9.89 10.49
CA ASP A 34 -4.57 -11.31 10.82
C ASP A 34 -5.94 -11.69 11.39
N LEU A 35 -6.52 -12.74 10.84
CA LEU A 35 -7.67 -13.36 11.46
C LEU A 35 -7.26 -13.95 12.80
N ALA A 36 -7.77 -13.32 13.85
CA ALA A 36 -7.58 -13.62 15.25
C ALA A 36 -6.84 -14.94 15.57
N GLY A 37 -5.59 -14.84 15.94
CA GLY A 37 -4.95 -15.71 16.92
C GLY A 37 -4.84 -17.19 16.60
N THR A 38 -4.86 -17.58 15.34
CA THR A 38 -4.57 -18.97 14.99
C THR A 38 -3.18 -19.11 14.41
N ASP A 39 -2.18 -19.04 15.25
CA ASP A 39 -0.80 -19.43 14.89
C ASP A 39 -0.73 -20.84 14.29
N ASN A 40 -1.80 -21.61 14.42
CA ASN A 40 -1.90 -23.00 13.98
C ASN A 40 -2.71 -23.20 12.68
N GLY A 41 -3.26 -22.14 12.09
CA GLY A 41 -4.09 -22.26 10.90
C GLY A 41 -5.48 -22.91 11.16
N LEU A 42 -6.37 -22.82 10.20
CA LEU A 42 -7.64 -23.53 10.18
C LEU A 42 -7.44 -24.87 9.49
N THR A 43 -7.73 -25.97 10.18
CA THR A 43 -7.77 -27.30 9.56
C THR A 43 -9.09 -27.49 8.84
N VAL A 44 -9.04 -27.53 7.52
CA VAL A 44 -10.21 -27.86 6.69
C VAL A 44 -10.10 -29.31 6.21
N ASN A 45 -11.04 -30.13 6.60
CA ASN A 45 -11.15 -31.50 6.10
C ASN A 45 -11.99 -31.47 4.81
N LEU A 46 -11.33 -31.51 3.68
CA LEU A 46 -11.98 -31.56 2.38
C LEU A 46 -11.67 -32.90 1.72
N LEU A 47 -12.70 -33.69 1.42
CA LEU A 47 -12.58 -34.98 0.73
C LEU A 47 -11.65 -36.01 1.44
N GLY A 48 -11.61 -35.99 2.78
CA GLY A 48 -10.79 -36.91 3.55
C GLY A 48 -9.31 -36.56 3.68
N LEU A 49 -8.91 -35.39 3.19
CA LEU A 49 -7.56 -34.85 3.35
C LEU A 49 -7.60 -33.69 4.35
N ASN A 50 -6.73 -33.74 5.34
CA ASN A 50 -6.58 -32.66 6.31
C ASN A 50 -5.65 -31.60 5.73
N TYR A 51 -6.19 -30.47 5.31
CA TYR A 51 -5.41 -29.31 4.89
C TYR A 51 -5.30 -28.36 6.06
N ILE A 52 -4.09 -28.05 6.46
CA ILE A 52 -3.83 -26.91 7.34
C ILE A 52 -3.74 -25.69 6.44
N LEU A 53 -4.83 -24.95 6.36
CA LEU A 53 -4.83 -23.65 5.71
C LEU A 53 -4.46 -22.61 6.77
N LYS A 54 -3.30 -22.01 6.67
CA LYS A 54 -3.03 -20.75 7.35
C LYS A 54 -3.89 -19.69 6.65
N LEU A 55 -5.14 -19.60 7.06
CA LEU A 55 -6.14 -18.72 6.47
C LEU A 55 -6.01 -17.30 7.01
N SER A 56 -4.82 -16.75 7.10
CA SER A 56 -4.68 -15.34 7.46
C SER A 56 -5.49 -14.42 6.53
N ASN A 57 -6.02 -14.91 5.40
CA ASN A 57 -6.62 -14.05 4.38
C ASN A 57 -7.78 -14.68 3.58
N LEU A 58 -8.59 -15.59 4.12
CA LEU A 58 -9.62 -16.23 3.29
C LEU A 58 -11.05 -15.70 3.46
N LEU A 59 -11.58 -15.26 2.38
CA LEU A 59 -12.91 -15.28 1.78
C LEU A 59 -14.03 -14.39 2.29
N SER A 60 -14.86 -14.80 3.16
CA SER A 60 -15.98 -13.98 3.66
C SER A 60 -15.52 -13.03 4.77
N LEU A 61 -14.33 -13.27 5.20
CA LEU A 61 -13.57 -12.52 6.16
C LEU A 61 -12.69 -11.48 5.44
N GLY A 62 -12.54 -11.56 4.12
CA GLY A 62 -11.74 -10.63 3.32
C GLY A 62 -12.14 -9.17 3.55
N GLN A 63 -13.41 -8.86 3.59
CA GLN A 63 -13.88 -7.51 3.89
C GLN A 63 -13.60 -7.06 5.33
N ALA A 64 -13.52 -7.97 6.28
CA ALA A 64 -13.23 -7.66 7.68
C ALA A 64 -11.73 -7.47 7.95
N VAL A 65 -10.88 -8.00 7.10
CA VAL A 65 -9.42 -7.90 7.22
C VAL A 65 -8.79 -6.91 6.23
N GLU A 66 -9.52 -6.51 5.21
CA GLU A 66 -9.08 -5.51 4.23
C GLU A 66 -8.98 -4.13 4.86
N VAL A 67 -8.00 -3.33 4.44
CA VAL A 67 -7.97 -1.91 4.79
C VAL A 67 -8.70 -1.12 3.72
N ASN A 68 -9.73 -0.40 4.14
CA ASN A 68 -10.45 0.53 3.29
C ASN A 68 -10.20 1.96 3.77
N ILE A 69 -9.73 2.82 2.90
CA ILE A 69 -9.51 4.25 3.17
C ILE A 69 -10.40 5.04 2.22
N ASP A 70 -11.28 5.85 2.77
CA ASP A 70 -12.23 6.63 1.99
C ASP A 70 -12.24 8.11 2.38
N SER A 71 -12.39 8.99 1.39
CA SER A 71 -12.58 10.44 1.57
C SER A 71 -11.56 11.07 2.55
N SER A 72 -10.30 10.68 2.44
CA SER A 72 -9.25 11.08 3.37
C SER A 72 -8.18 11.95 2.70
N SER A 73 -7.55 12.84 3.45
CA SER A 73 -6.57 13.74 2.86
C SER A 73 -5.41 14.09 3.77
N VAL A 74 -4.28 14.38 3.11
CA VAL A 74 -3.07 14.93 3.72
C VAL A 74 -2.73 16.24 3.05
N SER A 75 -2.38 17.25 3.82
CA SER A 75 -2.03 18.57 3.29
C SER A 75 -0.85 19.17 4.04
N GLY A 76 0.13 19.64 3.29
CA GLY A 76 1.24 20.42 3.82
C GLY A 76 0.89 21.87 4.08
N ILE A 77 1.81 22.56 4.76
CA ILE A 77 1.83 24.04 4.83
C ILE A 77 2.02 24.63 3.42
N ASN A 78 1.88 25.93 3.27
CA ASN A 78 1.98 26.59 1.96
C ASN A 78 3.35 26.39 1.24
N SER A 79 4.43 26.23 1.99
CA SER A 79 5.76 25.91 1.46
C SER A 79 5.95 24.41 1.12
N GLY A 80 4.89 23.63 1.25
CA GLY A 80 4.85 22.19 1.05
C GLY A 80 5.39 21.39 2.24
N PHE A 81 5.19 20.08 2.17
CA PHE A 81 5.74 19.14 3.15
C PHE A 81 6.66 18.12 2.48
N THR A 82 7.58 17.59 3.24
CA THR A 82 8.52 16.56 2.79
C THR A 82 8.26 15.25 3.51
N VAL A 83 8.53 14.16 2.82
CA VAL A 83 8.50 12.80 3.39
C VAL A 83 9.84 12.14 3.06
N GLU A 84 10.53 11.64 4.08
CA GLU A 84 11.88 11.12 3.91
C GLU A 84 12.10 9.84 4.71
N ALA A 85 12.55 8.78 4.03
CA ALA A 85 13.11 7.58 4.64
C ALA A 85 14.63 7.72 4.66
N THR A 86 15.22 7.89 5.85
CA THR A 86 16.63 8.28 6.02
C THR A 86 17.59 7.11 6.23
N GLY A 87 17.08 5.90 6.35
CA GLY A 87 17.89 4.71 6.54
C GLY A 87 18.80 4.44 5.35
N SER A 88 19.92 3.81 5.60
CA SER A 88 20.85 3.34 4.58
C SER A 88 20.90 1.82 4.59
N ARG A 89 20.96 1.22 3.40
CA ARG A 89 21.05 -0.23 3.28
C ARG A 89 22.42 -0.71 3.76
N GLU A 90 22.43 -1.55 4.79
CA GLU A 90 23.61 -2.31 5.13
C GLU A 90 23.69 -3.55 4.23
N ASP A 91 24.90 -3.99 3.89
CA ASP A 91 25.12 -5.20 3.10
C ASP A 91 24.34 -6.37 3.71
N ASN A 92 23.52 -7.05 2.90
CA ASN A 92 22.62 -8.14 3.25
C ASN A 92 21.36 -7.78 4.06
N SER A 93 21.00 -6.50 4.19
CA SER A 93 19.70 -6.12 4.78
C SER A 93 18.56 -6.43 3.80
N THR A 94 17.50 -7.06 4.31
CA THR A 94 16.21 -7.23 3.61
C THR A 94 15.22 -6.11 3.95
N THR A 95 15.68 -5.08 4.62
CA THR A 95 14.83 -3.96 5.06
C THR A 95 14.50 -3.07 3.87
N ASP A 96 13.22 -2.83 3.66
CA ASP A 96 12.76 -1.87 2.66
C ASP A 96 12.83 -0.44 3.22
N TYR A 97 13.36 0.48 2.45
CA TYR A 97 13.35 1.91 2.72
C TYR A 97 12.31 2.55 1.82
N VAL A 98 11.19 2.97 2.40
CA VAL A 98 10.02 3.38 1.62
C VAL A 98 9.51 4.72 2.11
N ALA A 99 9.38 5.68 1.21
CA ALA A 99 8.77 6.97 1.47
C ALA A 99 7.57 7.21 0.55
N ALA A 100 6.48 7.77 1.08
CA ALA A 100 5.34 8.15 0.26
C ALA A 100 4.55 9.32 0.84
N GLY A 101 3.91 10.10 -0.05
CA GLY A 101 3.07 11.22 0.36
C GLY A 101 1.80 10.78 1.10
N PHE A 102 1.27 9.59 0.82
CA PHE A 102 0.08 9.05 1.49
C PHE A 102 0.36 7.74 2.21
N VAL A 103 0.49 6.62 1.53
CA VAL A 103 0.78 5.30 2.14
C VAL A 103 2.11 4.76 1.63
N ALA A 104 3.05 4.49 2.53
CA ALA A 104 4.36 3.99 2.11
C ALA A 104 4.28 2.55 1.59
N LYS A 105 3.73 1.61 2.37
CA LYS A 105 3.49 0.23 1.91
C LYS A 105 1.99 -0.07 1.93
N SER A 106 1.45 -0.39 0.77
CA SER A 106 0.04 -0.68 0.55
C SER A 106 -0.12 -2.13 0.12
N ASP A 107 -0.45 -2.99 1.08
CA ASP A 107 -0.72 -4.40 0.84
C ASP A 107 -2.24 -4.60 0.84
N SER A 108 -2.83 -4.97 -0.30
CA SER A 108 -4.28 -5.24 -0.40
C SER A 108 -5.18 -4.11 0.12
N THR A 109 -4.75 -2.86 0.04
CA THR A 109 -5.51 -1.71 0.54
C THR A 109 -6.37 -1.11 -0.57
N LYS A 110 -7.62 -0.84 -0.27
CA LYS A 110 -8.52 -0.07 -1.12
C LYS A 110 -8.56 1.37 -0.66
N ILE A 111 -8.27 2.28 -1.56
CA ILE A 111 -8.28 3.72 -1.29
C ILE A 111 -9.20 4.39 -2.31
N ASN A 112 -10.18 5.13 -1.81
CA ASN A 112 -11.12 5.86 -2.64
C ASN A 112 -11.18 7.33 -2.18
N ASP A 113 -11.24 8.27 -3.14
CA ASP A 113 -11.30 9.72 -2.92
C ASP A 113 -10.27 10.23 -1.90
N ALA A 114 -9.00 9.86 -2.10
CA ALA A 114 -7.94 10.30 -1.20
C ALA A 114 -6.98 11.29 -1.87
N LYS A 115 -6.45 12.24 -1.08
CA LYS A 115 -5.76 13.41 -1.61
C LYS A 115 -4.49 13.71 -0.85
N VAL A 116 -3.43 14.00 -1.60
CA VAL A 116 -2.19 14.60 -1.08
C VAL A 116 -2.05 15.98 -1.68
N ASN A 117 -2.04 17.02 -0.85
CA ASN A 117 -1.94 18.40 -1.29
C ASN A 117 -0.67 19.05 -0.76
N ASN A 118 -0.08 19.92 -1.56
CA ASN A 118 1.13 20.69 -1.22
C ASN A 118 2.31 19.76 -0.85
N LEU A 119 2.51 18.69 -1.60
CA LEU A 119 3.68 17.84 -1.46
C LEU A 119 4.90 18.55 -2.06
N LYS A 120 5.99 18.62 -1.32
CA LYS A 120 7.24 19.18 -1.81
C LYS A 120 8.16 18.10 -2.34
N THR A 121 8.58 17.20 -1.47
CA THR A 121 9.45 16.11 -1.88
C THR A 121 9.09 14.81 -1.15
N VAL A 122 9.30 13.71 -1.87
CA VAL A 122 9.37 12.38 -1.29
C VAL A 122 10.75 11.83 -1.62
N THR A 123 11.47 11.37 -0.61
CA THR A 123 12.84 10.89 -0.77
C THR A 123 13.04 9.60 0.03
N SER A 124 13.61 8.60 -0.61
CA SER A 124 14.22 7.44 0.04
C SER A 124 15.69 7.34 -0.32
N THR A 125 16.40 6.42 0.31
CA THR A 125 17.81 6.17 -0.01
C THR A 125 18.00 5.83 -1.49
N ASP A 126 19.16 6.19 -2.06
CA ASP A 126 19.53 5.92 -3.44
C ASP A 126 19.94 4.42 -3.67
N ASP A 127 20.01 3.60 -2.62
CA ASP A 127 20.35 2.18 -2.69
C ASP A 127 19.19 1.32 -2.17
N GLY A 128 18.39 0.82 -3.09
CA GLY A 128 17.22 -0.03 -2.81
C GLY A 128 16.05 0.67 -2.12
N GLY A 129 15.97 2.00 -2.21
CA GLY A 129 14.86 2.77 -1.65
C GLY A 129 13.72 2.99 -2.66
N TYR A 130 12.49 2.97 -2.15
CA TYR A 130 11.26 3.15 -2.92
C TYR A 130 10.60 4.48 -2.55
N SER A 131 10.27 5.29 -3.55
CA SER A 131 9.62 6.57 -3.32
C SER A 131 8.41 6.77 -4.22
N GLY A 132 7.27 7.11 -3.64
CA GLY A 132 6.04 7.39 -4.38
C GLY A 132 5.34 8.64 -3.92
N GLY A 133 4.83 9.45 -4.85
CA GLY A 133 4.09 10.65 -4.49
C GLY A 133 2.83 10.38 -3.70
N PHE A 134 2.16 9.27 -3.99
CA PHE A 134 0.98 8.82 -3.26
C PHE A 134 1.24 7.48 -2.54
N ILE A 135 1.71 6.47 -3.25
CA ILE A 135 2.06 5.14 -2.73
C ILE A 135 3.54 4.85 -2.98
N GLY A 136 4.26 4.35 -1.96
CA GLY A 136 5.64 3.90 -2.13
C GLY A 136 5.72 2.54 -2.81
N ILE A 137 5.13 1.51 -2.21
CA ILE A 137 5.01 0.16 -2.76
C ILE A 137 3.55 -0.27 -2.73
N SER A 138 3.05 -0.78 -3.86
CA SER A 138 1.73 -1.38 -4.01
C SER A 138 1.85 -2.85 -4.34
N LYS A 139 1.32 -3.72 -3.51
CA LYS A 139 1.32 -5.17 -3.74
C LYS A 139 0.05 -5.86 -3.24
N THR A 140 -0.25 -7.00 -3.82
CA THR A 140 -1.28 -7.90 -3.30
C THR A 140 -0.80 -8.48 -1.98
N GLY A 141 -1.63 -8.42 -0.95
CA GLY A 141 -1.35 -9.11 0.30
C GLY A 141 -1.28 -10.62 0.07
N GLY A 142 -0.34 -11.26 0.73
CA GLY A 142 -0.12 -12.70 0.56
C GLY A 142 -1.39 -13.49 0.87
N LEU A 143 -1.87 -14.23 -0.11
CA LEU A 143 -2.75 -15.36 0.14
C LEU A 143 -1.91 -16.42 0.85
N ALA A 144 -2.11 -16.63 2.13
CA ALA A 144 -1.53 -17.71 2.90
C ALA A 144 -0.14 -18.21 2.45
N GLU A 145 0.81 -18.29 3.33
CA GLU A 145 1.95 -19.21 3.12
C GLU A 145 1.40 -20.63 3.01
N VAL A 146 1.15 -21.09 1.80
CA VAL A 146 0.85 -22.48 1.54
C VAL A 146 2.18 -23.20 1.38
N GLY A 147 2.48 -24.10 2.27
CA GLY A 147 3.79 -24.77 2.37
C GLY A 147 4.15 -25.68 1.20
N ASP A 148 3.35 -25.78 0.13
CA ASP A 148 3.67 -26.56 -1.08
C ASP A 148 2.87 -26.04 -2.28
N GLU A 149 3.57 -25.67 -3.36
CA GLU A 149 2.96 -25.20 -4.63
C GLU A 149 1.96 -26.21 -5.26
N THR A 150 2.13 -27.50 -4.98
CA THR A 150 1.27 -28.54 -5.51
C THR A 150 -0.16 -28.48 -4.91
N GLU A 151 -0.28 -28.03 -3.68
CA GLU A 151 -1.54 -27.89 -2.98
C GLU A 151 -2.32 -26.65 -3.46
N ILE A 152 -1.62 -25.56 -3.78
CA ILE A 152 -2.22 -24.32 -4.31
C ILE A 152 -2.97 -24.61 -5.63
N LYS A 153 -2.37 -25.39 -6.53
CA LYS A 153 -2.98 -25.72 -7.83
C LYS A 153 -4.28 -26.49 -7.70
N LYS A 154 -4.44 -27.31 -6.66
CA LYS A 154 -5.68 -28.02 -6.38
C LYS A 154 -6.77 -27.14 -5.76
N LEU A 155 -6.37 -26.15 -4.97
CA LEU A 155 -7.29 -25.18 -4.36
C LEU A 155 -7.80 -24.14 -5.38
N ILE A 156 -6.96 -23.71 -6.30
CA ILE A 156 -7.30 -22.72 -7.34
C ILE A 156 -8.33 -23.27 -8.35
N SER A 157 -8.43 -24.57 -8.49
CA SER A 157 -9.47 -25.19 -9.35
C SER A 157 -10.90 -25.15 -8.75
N ALA A 158 -11.06 -24.70 -7.51
CA ALA A 158 -12.37 -24.46 -6.92
C ALA A 158 -12.84 -23.02 -7.22
N ASN A 159 -13.87 -22.85 -8.02
CA ASN A 159 -14.42 -21.56 -8.49
C ASN A 159 -14.70 -20.51 -7.38
N GLY A 160 -14.74 -20.89 -6.12
CA GLY A 160 -14.93 -19.99 -5.00
C GLY A 160 -13.66 -19.23 -4.57
N LEU A 161 -12.46 -19.75 -4.85
CA LEU A 161 -11.20 -19.15 -4.43
C LEU A 161 -10.77 -17.99 -5.32
N LEU A 162 -11.10 -18.04 -6.61
CA LEU A 162 -10.79 -16.98 -7.58
C LEU A 162 -11.51 -15.66 -7.25
N ASN A 163 -12.70 -15.72 -6.66
CA ASN A 163 -13.40 -14.52 -6.22
C ASN A 163 -12.79 -13.89 -4.97
N ALA A 164 -12.12 -14.66 -4.14
CA ALA A 164 -11.45 -14.14 -2.96
C ALA A 164 -10.17 -13.37 -3.29
N VAL A 165 -9.46 -13.78 -4.32
CA VAL A 165 -8.24 -13.08 -4.77
C VAL A 165 -8.56 -11.66 -5.22
N GLY A 166 -9.73 -11.44 -5.82
CA GLY A 166 -10.17 -10.11 -6.23
C GLY A 166 -10.30 -9.10 -5.07
N TYR A 167 -10.53 -9.56 -3.86
CA TYR A 167 -10.61 -8.68 -2.68
C TYR A 167 -9.25 -8.30 -2.10
N LEU A 168 -8.20 -9.01 -2.46
CA LEU A 168 -6.86 -8.77 -1.94
C LEU A 168 -6.00 -7.90 -2.87
N ILE A 169 -6.52 -7.53 -4.03
CA ILE A 169 -5.82 -6.65 -4.97
C ILE A 169 -5.99 -5.20 -4.52
N PRO A 170 -4.91 -4.44 -4.34
CA PRO A 170 -4.98 -3.02 -4.03
C PRO A 170 -5.75 -2.26 -5.11
N SER A 171 -6.54 -1.27 -4.70
CA SER A 171 -7.20 -0.38 -5.66
C SER A 171 -7.16 1.07 -5.19
N TYR A 172 -6.89 1.98 -6.11
CA TYR A 172 -6.80 3.42 -5.88
C TYR A 172 -7.75 4.12 -6.84
N GLN A 173 -8.92 4.52 -6.31
CA GLN A 173 -9.96 5.16 -7.09
C GLN A 173 -10.06 6.64 -6.71
N GLN A 174 -10.16 7.52 -7.72
CA GLN A 174 -10.30 8.97 -7.52
C GLN A 174 -9.23 9.56 -6.58
N CYS A 175 -8.02 9.01 -6.61
CA CYS A 175 -6.91 9.43 -5.79
C CYS A 175 -6.00 10.39 -6.55
N TYR A 176 -5.48 11.41 -5.88
CA TYR A 176 -4.54 12.31 -6.51
C TYR A 176 -3.46 12.85 -5.56
N VAL A 177 -2.37 13.30 -6.17
CA VAL A 177 -1.29 14.02 -5.51
C VAL A 177 -1.00 15.32 -6.24
N SER A 178 -0.92 16.43 -5.51
CA SER A 178 -0.46 17.71 -6.03
C SER A 178 0.82 18.15 -5.34
N TYR A 179 1.79 18.50 -6.16
CA TYR A 179 3.08 19.03 -5.72
C TYR A 179 3.06 20.56 -5.72
N ILE A 180 3.87 21.17 -4.87
CA ILE A 180 4.22 22.59 -4.99
C ILE A 180 5.27 22.77 -6.09
N ASP A 181 5.54 24.01 -6.48
CA ASP A 181 6.58 24.35 -7.45
C ASP A 181 7.94 23.76 -7.05
N ASN A 182 8.62 23.16 -8.03
CA ASN A 182 9.88 22.42 -7.87
C ASN A 182 9.78 21.18 -6.97
N GLY A 183 8.57 20.67 -6.74
CA GLY A 183 8.36 19.43 -6.01
C GLY A 183 8.61 18.20 -6.86
N GLY A 184 8.90 17.07 -6.20
CA GLY A 184 9.13 15.82 -6.91
C GLY A 184 9.49 14.63 -6.01
N VAL A 185 9.90 13.55 -6.66
CA VAL A 185 10.18 12.26 -6.02
C VAL A 185 11.60 11.83 -6.34
N ARG A 186 12.31 11.28 -5.35
CA ARG A 186 13.67 10.77 -5.49
C ARG A 186 13.85 9.46 -4.72
N GLY A 187 14.50 8.47 -5.35
CA GLY A 187 14.85 7.18 -4.77
C GLY A 187 15.44 6.27 -5.84
N ASP A 188 15.91 5.10 -5.46
CA ASP A 188 16.40 4.09 -6.42
C ASP A 188 15.27 3.64 -7.36
N ILE A 189 14.07 3.42 -6.78
CA ILE A 189 12.84 3.19 -7.54
C ILE A 189 11.86 4.31 -7.17
N ALA A 190 11.55 5.19 -8.12
CA ALA A 190 10.76 6.38 -7.87
C ALA A 190 9.59 6.52 -8.86
N GLY A 191 8.44 6.97 -8.37
CA GLY A 191 7.26 7.25 -9.18
C GLY A 191 6.45 8.44 -8.69
N GLY A 192 5.96 9.27 -9.61
CA GLY A 192 5.20 10.47 -9.26
C GLY A 192 3.90 10.18 -8.51
N PHE A 193 3.31 9.00 -8.72
CA PHE A 193 2.14 8.50 -7.99
C PHE A 193 2.49 7.24 -7.20
N VAL A 194 2.92 6.17 -7.84
CA VAL A 194 3.38 4.92 -7.21
C VAL A 194 4.85 4.71 -7.52
N GLY A 195 5.67 4.43 -6.51
CA GLY A 195 7.09 4.10 -6.67
C GLY A 195 7.26 2.71 -7.31
N ASP A 196 6.85 1.68 -6.62
CA ASP A 196 6.87 0.29 -7.11
C ASP A 196 5.45 -0.27 -7.19
N PHE A 197 4.97 -0.53 -8.40
CA PHE A 197 3.62 -1.02 -8.66
C PHE A 197 3.65 -2.50 -9.03
N GLN A 198 3.69 -3.37 -8.05
CA GLN A 198 3.74 -4.82 -8.25
C GLN A 198 2.36 -5.40 -8.60
N SER A 199 1.29 -4.81 -8.03
CA SER A 199 -0.09 -5.18 -8.35
C SER A 199 -1.07 -4.08 -7.94
N GLY A 200 -2.25 -4.10 -8.51
CA GLY A 200 -3.32 -3.18 -8.16
C GLY A 200 -4.05 -2.61 -9.37
N THR A 201 -4.97 -1.70 -9.10
CA THR A 201 -5.64 -0.87 -10.10
C THR A 201 -5.56 0.60 -9.69
N VAL A 202 -5.37 1.48 -10.68
CA VAL A 202 -5.48 2.93 -10.50
C VAL A 202 -6.57 3.40 -11.45
N GLU A 203 -7.65 3.95 -10.90
CA GLU A 203 -8.83 4.34 -11.65
C GLU A 203 -9.23 5.78 -11.35
N ASN A 204 -9.65 6.52 -12.37
CA ASN A 204 -10.23 7.84 -12.26
C ASN A 204 -11.55 7.87 -13.05
N ASP A 205 -12.57 8.50 -12.52
CA ASP A 205 -13.90 8.61 -13.15
C ASP A 205 -13.95 9.55 -14.35
N GLY A 206 -12.83 10.15 -14.72
CA GLY A 206 -12.71 11.09 -15.85
C GLY A 206 -13.20 12.51 -15.55
N ASN A 207 -13.78 12.77 -14.38
CA ASN A 207 -14.29 14.09 -14.00
C ASN A 207 -13.21 14.99 -13.39
N ASN A 208 -12.16 14.41 -12.83
CA ASN A 208 -10.99 15.13 -12.32
C ASN A 208 -9.75 14.66 -13.05
N ALA A 209 -9.18 15.53 -13.83
CA ALA A 209 -8.33 15.18 -14.94
C ALA A 209 -6.97 14.55 -14.60
N TYR A 210 -6.47 14.57 -13.36
CA TYR A 210 -5.07 14.20 -13.15
C TYR A 210 -4.85 13.52 -11.78
N ALA A 211 -4.30 12.29 -11.81
CA ALA A 211 -3.80 11.63 -10.59
C ALA A 211 -2.55 12.35 -10.03
N ILE A 212 -1.82 13.09 -10.87
CA ILE A 212 -0.60 13.82 -10.49
C ILE A 212 -0.69 15.25 -11.04
N GLN A 213 -0.39 16.24 -10.20
CA GLN A 213 -0.31 17.65 -10.61
C GLN A 213 1.01 18.29 -10.17
N ASN A 214 1.56 19.15 -11.03
CA ASN A 214 2.70 20.03 -10.76
C ASN A 214 3.99 19.29 -10.35
N ILE A 215 4.19 18.05 -10.76
CA ILE A 215 5.45 17.34 -10.50
C ILE A 215 6.56 17.92 -11.37
N SER A 216 7.70 18.25 -10.79
CA SER A 216 8.84 18.81 -11.48
C SER A 216 9.92 17.79 -11.83
N TYR A 217 10.04 16.73 -11.04
CA TYR A 217 11.00 15.65 -11.31
C TYR A 217 10.61 14.33 -10.67
N VAL A 218 11.09 13.24 -11.29
CA VAL A 218 11.17 11.89 -10.73
C VAL A 218 12.59 11.39 -11.01
N LYS A 219 13.33 11.01 -10.00
CA LYS A 219 14.76 10.63 -10.09
C LYS A 219 15.04 9.44 -9.18
#